data_81cd4e406fa701d7f340a29757bc7d15
#
_entry.id   81cd4e406fa701d7f340a29757bc7d15
#
_cell.length_a   1.000
_cell.length_b   1.000
_cell.length_c   1.000
_cell.angle_alpha   90.00
_cell.angle_beta   90.00
_cell.angle_gamma   90.00
#
_symmetry.space_group_name_H-M   'P 1'
#
loop_
_entity.id
_entity.type
_entity.pdbx_description
1 polymer ?
#
loop_
_entity_poly.entity_id
_entity_poly.type
_entity_poly.pdbx_seq_one_letter_code
_entity_poly.pdbx_strand_id
1 'polypeptide(L)'
;MHLSNYLIKEKKIVVATHNKGKVEEFRVLFSKYKIQILTSEDLNISDVEETGKTFEENSIIKVKSIPNNYLAIADDSGLCVKILNQEPGIFSARYAKKCGGWNEAMKKIYSRVKTKQNPDYSAKFVSCLSLKFHDGKIFTYNGEIQGKITWPPKGNNGFGYDPFFIPVDETLTYGEVEYSKKVLTDHRSVAFKKLAKVHLKNN
;
A
#
# COMPACT_ATOMS: atom_id res chain seq x y z
N MET A 1 -15.87 6.17 -23.26
CA MET A 1 -15.47 7.29 -22.36
C MET A 1 -13.97 7.50 -22.56
N HIS A 2 -13.53 8.64 -23.11
CA HIS A 2 -12.10 8.85 -23.40
C HIS A 2 -11.32 9.10 -22.10
N LEU A 3 -10.41 8.17 -21.74
CA LEU A 3 -9.49 8.29 -20.59
C LEU A 3 -8.58 9.53 -20.68
N SER A 4 -8.41 10.10 -21.89
CA SER A 4 -7.66 11.34 -22.13
C SER A 4 -8.17 12.57 -21.34
N ASN A 5 -9.42 12.54 -20.87
CA ASN A 5 -10.00 13.62 -20.06
C ASN A 5 -9.52 13.58 -18.61
N TYR A 6 -8.91 12.47 -18.18
CA TYR A 6 -8.46 12.24 -16.79
C TYR A 6 -6.93 12.22 -16.66
N LEU A 7 -6.24 13.07 -17.42
CA LEU A 7 -4.82 13.31 -17.21
C LEU A 7 -4.62 14.24 -16.01
N ILE A 8 -3.69 13.89 -15.13
CA ILE A 8 -3.28 14.75 -14.02
C ILE A 8 -2.52 15.96 -14.59
N LYS A 9 -3.11 17.14 -14.43
CA LYS A 9 -2.52 18.42 -14.82
C LYS A 9 -2.12 19.26 -13.62
N GLU A 10 -2.62 18.89 -12.45
CA GLU A 10 -2.40 19.57 -11.19
C GLU A 10 -0.96 19.36 -10.71
N LYS A 11 -0.43 20.39 -10.06
CA LYS A 11 0.87 20.35 -9.42
C LYS A 11 0.81 19.82 -7.97
N LYS A 12 -0.38 19.54 -7.47
CA LYS A 12 -0.62 19.05 -6.11
C LYS A 12 -1.61 17.90 -6.12
N ILE A 13 -1.39 16.91 -5.24
CA ILE A 13 -2.31 15.82 -4.99
C ILE A 13 -2.38 15.53 -3.49
N VAL A 14 -3.57 15.24 -2.99
CA VAL A 14 -3.77 14.86 -1.60
C VAL A 14 -3.64 13.35 -1.45
N VAL A 15 -2.77 12.89 -0.56
CA VAL A 15 -2.66 11.48 -0.17
C VAL A 15 -3.53 11.25 1.05
N ALA A 16 -4.64 10.50 0.87
CA ALA A 16 -5.62 10.20 1.90
C ALA A 16 -5.12 9.07 2.80
N THR A 17 -4.16 9.37 3.68
CA THR A 17 -3.62 8.44 4.67
C THR A 17 -2.95 9.18 5.83
N HIS A 18 -3.01 8.58 7.04
CA HIS A 18 -2.27 9.00 8.23
C HIS A 18 -1.00 8.15 8.46
N ASN A 19 -0.73 7.19 7.56
CA ASN A 19 0.49 6.38 7.63
C ASN A 19 1.67 7.12 6.99
N LYS A 20 2.60 7.60 7.82
CA LYS A 20 3.79 8.35 7.38
C LYS A 20 4.66 7.57 6.38
N GLY A 21 4.81 6.25 6.56
CA GLY A 21 5.57 5.41 5.63
C GLY A 21 4.95 5.42 4.22
N LYS A 22 3.62 5.34 4.11
CA LYS A 22 2.92 5.45 2.83
C LYS A 22 3.09 6.84 2.20
N VAL A 23 3.02 7.90 3.00
CA VAL A 23 3.24 9.28 2.52
C VAL A 23 4.62 9.42 1.88
N GLU A 24 5.67 8.94 2.56
CA GLU A 24 7.05 9.01 2.03
C GLU A 24 7.22 8.20 0.74
N GLU A 25 6.62 7.04 0.64
CA GLU A 25 6.63 6.27 -0.62
C GLU A 25 5.93 7.01 -1.76
N PHE A 26 4.79 7.65 -1.51
CA PHE A 26 4.14 8.50 -2.52
C PHE A 26 4.99 9.70 -2.92
N ARG A 27 5.72 10.33 -1.99
CA ARG A 27 6.68 11.41 -2.31
C ARG A 27 7.72 10.92 -3.32
N VAL A 28 8.30 9.74 -3.11
CA VAL A 28 9.26 9.13 -4.04
C VAL A 28 8.59 8.82 -5.39
N LEU A 29 7.42 8.19 -5.40
CA LEU A 29 6.73 7.78 -6.63
C LEU A 29 6.30 8.97 -7.50
N PHE A 30 5.87 10.08 -6.88
CA PHE A 30 5.47 11.30 -7.61
C PHE A 30 6.63 12.25 -7.92
N SER A 31 7.83 12.06 -7.36
CA SER A 31 8.95 13.00 -7.48
C SER A 31 9.31 13.37 -8.92
N LYS A 32 9.37 12.38 -9.82
CA LYS A 32 9.70 12.59 -11.23
C LYS A 32 8.63 13.37 -12.02
N TYR A 33 7.41 13.48 -11.48
CA TYR A 33 6.31 14.21 -12.12
C TYR A 33 6.16 15.63 -11.60
N LYS A 34 7.02 16.06 -10.67
CA LYS A 34 6.99 17.40 -10.05
C LYS A 34 5.63 17.73 -9.42
N ILE A 35 4.94 16.72 -8.87
CA ILE A 35 3.67 16.84 -8.16
C ILE A 35 3.95 16.92 -6.67
N GLN A 36 3.50 17.99 -6.02
CA GLN A 36 3.60 18.17 -4.58
C GLN A 36 2.57 17.28 -3.88
N ILE A 37 3.00 16.55 -2.85
CA ILE A 37 2.14 15.77 -1.98
C ILE A 37 1.63 16.65 -0.85
N LEU A 38 0.32 16.68 -0.68
CA LEU A 38 -0.38 17.13 0.52
C LEU A 38 -0.90 15.89 1.25
N THR A 39 -1.06 15.96 2.56
CA THR A 39 -1.56 14.87 3.39
C THR A 39 -2.95 15.17 3.93
N SER A 40 -3.65 14.17 4.46
CA SER A 40 -4.89 14.40 5.22
C SER A 40 -4.65 15.31 6.44
N GLU A 41 -3.48 15.20 7.08
CA GLU A 41 -3.08 16.05 8.21
C GLU A 41 -2.97 17.52 7.79
N ASP A 42 -2.36 17.84 6.63
CA ASP A 42 -2.24 19.19 6.10
C ASP A 42 -3.61 19.87 5.87
N LEU A 43 -4.65 19.07 5.67
CA LEU A 43 -6.03 19.52 5.44
C LEU A 43 -6.92 19.39 6.70
N ASN A 44 -6.37 18.98 7.83
CA ASN A 44 -7.11 18.68 9.06
C ASN A 44 -8.26 17.66 8.85
N ILE A 45 -8.07 16.70 7.96
CA ILE A 45 -9.04 15.64 7.68
C ILE A 45 -8.73 14.45 8.61
N SER A 46 -9.71 14.06 9.41
CA SER A 46 -9.61 12.91 10.31
C SER A 46 -9.53 11.59 9.54
N ASP A 47 -8.94 10.59 10.19
CA ASP A 47 -8.94 9.23 9.66
C ASP A 47 -10.37 8.67 9.57
N VAL A 48 -10.60 7.82 8.57
CA VAL A 48 -11.91 7.22 8.33
C VAL A 48 -11.90 5.74 8.68
N GLU A 49 -13.02 5.25 9.18
CA GLU A 49 -13.17 3.83 9.46
C GLU A 49 -13.21 3.02 8.16
N GLU A 50 -12.34 2.04 8.06
CA GLU A 50 -12.27 1.09 6.94
C GLU A 50 -13.29 -0.02 7.12
N THR A 51 -14.50 0.19 6.61
CA THR A 51 -15.64 -0.75 6.71
C THR A 51 -15.76 -1.67 5.50
N GLY A 52 -14.91 -1.50 4.49
CA GLY A 52 -14.90 -2.30 3.27
C GLY A 52 -14.44 -3.74 3.51
N LYS A 53 -14.85 -4.63 2.62
CA LYS A 53 -14.51 -6.06 2.62
C LYS A 53 -13.32 -6.38 1.71
N THR A 54 -12.87 -5.42 0.93
CA THR A 54 -11.75 -5.54 -0.01
C THR A 54 -10.80 -4.35 0.11
N PHE A 55 -9.56 -4.50 -0.36
CA PHE A 55 -8.61 -3.39 -0.46
C PHE A 55 -9.16 -2.25 -1.34
N GLU A 56 -9.90 -2.60 -2.40
CA GLU A 56 -10.51 -1.61 -3.28
C GLU A 56 -11.58 -0.80 -2.55
N GLU A 57 -12.51 -1.44 -1.87
CA GLU A 57 -13.55 -0.75 -1.10
C GLU A 57 -12.94 0.19 -0.04
N ASN A 58 -11.93 -0.28 0.71
CA ASN A 58 -11.28 0.55 1.71
C ASN A 58 -10.52 1.74 1.09
N SER A 59 -9.81 1.54 -0.02
CA SER A 59 -9.13 2.64 -0.71
C SER A 59 -10.12 3.68 -1.25
N ILE A 60 -11.29 3.24 -1.74
CA ILE A 60 -12.39 4.12 -2.18
C ILE A 60 -12.97 4.90 -0.99
N ILE A 61 -13.21 4.26 0.16
CA ILE A 61 -13.68 4.93 1.37
C ILE A 61 -12.71 6.06 1.75
N LYS A 62 -11.42 5.76 1.80
CA LYS A 62 -10.38 6.75 2.14
C LYS A 62 -10.33 7.90 1.14
N VAL A 63 -10.33 7.65 -0.15
CA VAL A 63 -10.23 8.74 -1.13
C VAL A 63 -11.49 9.61 -1.18
N LYS A 64 -12.65 9.06 -0.85
CA LYS A 64 -13.91 9.80 -0.76
C LYS A 64 -13.97 10.76 0.43
N SER A 65 -13.17 10.57 1.47
CA SER A 65 -13.09 11.50 2.61
C SER A 65 -12.47 12.85 2.24
N ILE A 66 -11.70 12.90 1.15
CA ILE A 66 -11.10 14.13 0.67
C ILE A 66 -12.15 14.94 -0.12
N PRO A 67 -12.33 16.25 0.14
CA PRO A 67 -13.26 17.09 -0.61
C PRO A 67 -13.00 17.10 -2.11
N ASN A 68 -14.06 17.35 -2.93
CA ASN A 68 -13.95 17.27 -4.39
C ASN A 68 -13.14 18.42 -5.03
N ASN A 69 -12.86 19.48 -4.29
CA ASN A 69 -11.95 20.54 -4.76
C ASN A 69 -10.47 20.14 -4.77
N TYR A 70 -10.16 18.88 -4.42
CA TYR A 70 -8.81 18.31 -4.48
C TYR A 70 -8.76 17.08 -5.36
N LEU A 71 -7.70 16.99 -6.19
CA LEU A 71 -7.25 15.73 -6.74
C LEU A 71 -6.70 14.89 -5.58
N ALA A 72 -7.13 13.65 -5.44
CA ALA A 72 -6.77 12.83 -4.30
C ALA A 72 -6.42 11.39 -4.68
N ILE A 73 -5.51 10.79 -3.92
CA ILE A 73 -5.15 9.39 -4.02
C ILE A 73 -5.19 8.74 -2.63
N ALA A 74 -5.70 7.52 -2.57
CA ALA A 74 -5.65 6.68 -1.37
C ALA A 74 -5.02 5.33 -1.68
N ASP A 75 -4.47 4.69 -0.66
CA ASP A 75 -3.95 3.33 -0.70
C ASP A 75 -4.56 2.50 0.42
N ASP A 76 -5.10 1.33 0.07
CA ASP A 76 -5.27 0.25 1.03
C ASP A 76 -4.39 -0.92 0.65
N SER A 77 -3.66 -1.46 1.64
CA SER A 77 -2.62 -2.46 1.39
C SER A 77 -2.39 -3.37 2.57
N GLY A 78 -1.90 -4.57 2.30
CA GLY A 78 -1.62 -5.53 3.35
C GLY A 78 -0.87 -6.77 2.89
N LEU A 79 -0.46 -7.55 3.90
CA LEU A 79 0.15 -8.85 3.74
C LEU A 79 -0.95 -9.93 3.68
N CYS A 80 -0.89 -10.78 2.67
CA CYS A 80 -1.81 -11.91 2.48
C CYS A 80 -1.02 -13.21 2.53
N VAL A 81 -1.22 -14.03 3.57
CA VAL A 81 -0.54 -15.32 3.74
C VAL A 81 -1.43 -16.44 3.24
N LYS A 82 -0.96 -17.18 2.23
CA LYS A 82 -1.77 -18.16 1.48
C LYS A 82 -2.42 -19.23 2.36
N ILE A 83 -1.65 -19.91 3.20
CA ILE A 83 -2.14 -21.00 4.06
C ILE A 83 -3.06 -20.51 5.19
N LEU A 84 -3.09 -19.20 5.46
CA LEU A 84 -3.98 -18.56 6.43
C LEU A 84 -5.21 -17.92 5.77
N ASN A 85 -5.63 -18.40 4.60
CA ASN A 85 -6.77 -17.86 3.84
C ASN A 85 -6.63 -16.35 3.55
N GLN A 86 -5.43 -15.92 3.18
CA GLN A 86 -5.07 -14.53 2.89
C GLN A 86 -5.06 -13.59 4.13
N GLU A 87 -5.17 -14.13 5.36
CA GLU A 87 -5.00 -13.30 6.56
C GLU A 87 -3.52 -12.88 6.73
N PRO A 88 -3.26 -11.67 7.33
CA PRO A 88 -4.23 -10.70 7.86
C PRO A 88 -4.94 -9.85 6.79
N GLY A 89 -4.48 -9.81 5.53
CA GLY A 89 -5.14 -9.14 4.41
C GLY A 89 -5.46 -7.67 4.69
N ILE A 90 -6.71 -7.27 4.46
CA ILE A 90 -7.21 -5.91 4.72
C ILE A 90 -7.11 -5.51 6.21
N PHE A 91 -6.91 -6.46 7.10
CA PHE A 91 -6.75 -6.20 8.53
C PHE A 91 -5.28 -6.03 8.96
N SER A 92 -4.33 -5.96 8.04
CA SER A 92 -2.89 -5.96 8.33
C SER A 92 -2.48 -4.98 9.44
N ALA A 93 -2.84 -3.72 9.35
CA ALA A 93 -2.51 -2.71 10.36
C ALA A 93 -3.30 -2.93 11.67
N ARG A 94 -4.59 -3.24 11.56
CA ARG A 94 -5.47 -3.52 12.72
C ARG A 94 -5.01 -4.76 13.49
N TYR A 95 -4.56 -5.80 12.76
CA TYR A 95 -4.00 -6.99 13.36
C TYR A 95 -2.71 -6.69 14.12
N ALA A 96 -1.80 -5.90 13.55
CA ALA A 96 -0.59 -5.47 14.24
C ALA A 96 -0.90 -4.68 15.51
N LYS A 97 -1.83 -3.71 15.44
CA LYS A 97 -2.29 -2.96 16.62
C LYS A 97 -2.87 -3.87 17.70
N LYS A 98 -3.73 -4.82 17.32
CA LYS A 98 -4.32 -5.82 18.25
C LYS A 98 -3.27 -6.75 18.88
N CYS A 99 -2.19 -7.02 18.18
CA CYS A 99 -1.09 -7.86 18.67
C CYS A 99 -0.13 -7.13 19.62
N GLY A 100 -0.19 -5.81 19.71
CA GLY A 100 0.77 -4.99 20.47
C GLY A 100 1.98 -4.54 19.63
N GLY A 101 1.86 -4.54 18.31
CA GLY A 101 2.88 -4.04 17.38
C GLY A 101 3.24 -5.03 16.26
N TRP A 102 4.05 -4.55 15.33
CA TRP A 102 4.42 -5.31 14.13
C TRP A 102 5.19 -6.59 14.44
N ASN A 103 6.15 -6.54 15.37
CA ASN A 103 6.97 -7.70 15.74
C ASN A 103 6.12 -8.83 16.34
N GLU A 104 5.18 -8.50 17.23
CA GLU A 104 4.28 -9.49 17.81
C GLU A 104 3.29 -10.04 16.76
N ALA A 105 2.85 -9.22 15.82
CA ALA A 105 2.02 -9.68 14.70
C ALA A 105 2.79 -10.67 13.80
N MET A 106 4.03 -10.34 13.41
CA MET A 106 4.88 -11.22 12.61
C MET A 106 5.13 -12.56 13.32
N LYS A 107 5.44 -12.53 14.62
CA LYS A 107 5.63 -13.72 15.45
C LYS A 107 4.37 -14.61 15.47
N LYS A 108 3.21 -14.01 15.69
CA LYS A 108 1.93 -14.75 15.71
C LYS A 108 1.58 -15.33 14.34
N ILE A 109 1.76 -14.58 13.26
CA ILE A 109 1.53 -15.08 11.89
C ILE A 109 2.45 -16.27 11.62
N TYR A 110 3.74 -16.14 11.88
CA TYR A 110 4.71 -17.21 11.66
C TYR A 110 4.36 -18.47 12.47
N SER A 111 4.03 -18.31 13.76
CA SER A 111 3.63 -19.43 14.63
C SER A 111 2.39 -20.15 14.10
N ARG A 112 1.38 -19.41 13.63
CA ARG A 112 0.15 -19.99 13.02
C ARG A 112 0.47 -20.78 11.76
N VAL A 113 1.40 -20.32 10.92
CA VAL A 113 1.83 -21.08 9.73
C VAL A 113 2.61 -22.32 10.13
N LYS A 114 3.57 -22.18 11.06
CA LYS A 114 4.44 -23.27 11.52
C LYS A 114 3.65 -24.45 12.13
N THR A 115 2.50 -24.19 12.75
CA THR A 115 1.65 -25.23 13.37
C THR A 115 0.76 -25.98 12.38
N LYS A 116 0.73 -25.60 11.10
CA LYS A 116 -0.01 -26.35 10.08
C LYS A 116 0.66 -27.69 9.77
N GLN A 117 -0.10 -28.69 9.40
CA GLN A 117 0.41 -30.02 9.07
C GLN A 117 1.46 -30.00 7.94
N ASN A 118 1.22 -29.17 6.92
CA ASN A 118 2.17 -28.92 5.81
C ASN A 118 2.37 -27.40 5.70
N PRO A 119 3.35 -26.80 6.42
CA PRO A 119 3.54 -25.37 6.42
C PRO A 119 3.88 -24.81 5.03
N ASP A 120 3.08 -23.88 4.54
CA ASP A 120 3.34 -23.10 3.32
C ASP A 120 3.53 -21.64 3.72
N TYR A 121 4.74 -21.13 3.55
CA TYR A 121 5.12 -19.75 3.90
C TYR A 121 4.84 -18.76 2.77
N SER A 122 4.24 -19.21 1.66
CA SER A 122 3.87 -18.34 0.54
C SER A 122 2.94 -17.23 0.98
N ALA A 123 3.28 -16.04 0.56
CA ALA A 123 2.53 -14.84 0.86
C ALA A 123 2.61 -13.85 -0.30
N LYS A 124 1.76 -12.83 -0.28
CA LYS A 124 1.89 -11.68 -1.17
C LYS A 124 1.60 -10.39 -0.42
N PHE A 125 2.23 -9.32 -0.86
CA PHE A 125 1.77 -7.97 -0.59
C PHE A 125 0.79 -7.52 -1.66
N VAL A 126 -0.28 -6.85 -1.23
CA VAL A 126 -1.30 -6.27 -2.11
C VAL A 126 -1.44 -4.78 -1.80
N SER A 127 -1.57 -3.95 -2.83
CA SER A 127 -1.96 -2.54 -2.73
C SER A 127 -3.06 -2.25 -3.73
N CYS A 128 -4.11 -1.55 -3.31
CA CYS A 128 -5.10 -0.94 -4.18
C CYS A 128 -5.03 0.58 -4.04
N LEU A 129 -4.72 1.25 -5.14
CA LEU A 129 -4.73 2.71 -5.24
C LEU A 129 -6.06 3.17 -5.81
N SER A 130 -6.71 4.15 -5.15
CA SER A 130 -7.88 4.86 -5.67
C SER A 130 -7.52 6.30 -5.96
N LEU A 131 -7.63 6.73 -7.22
CA LEU A 131 -7.41 8.10 -7.69
C LEU A 131 -8.75 8.78 -7.92
N LYS A 132 -9.04 9.89 -7.23
CA LYS A 132 -10.27 10.66 -7.35
C LYS A 132 -10.00 12.03 -7.99
N PHE A 133 -10.77 12.34 -9.03
CA PHE A 133 -10.78 13.64 -9.71
C PHE A 133 -11.83 14.57 -9.12
N HIS A 134 -11.77 15.87 -9.51
CA HIS A 134 -12.65 16.93 -9.00
C HIS A 134 -14.14 16.72 -9.30
N ASP A 135 -14.45 16.00 -10.37
CA ASP A 135 -15.82 15.61 -10.73
C ASP A 135 -16.36 14.42 -9.92
N GLY A 136 -15.57 13.93 -8.96
CA GLY A 136 -15.89 12.78 -8.12
C GLY A 136 -15.60 11.42 -8.78
N LYS A 137 -15.12 11.40 -10.05
CA LYS A 137 -14.76 10.16 -10.72
C LYS A 137 -13.56 9.50 -10.03
N ILE A 138 -13.69 8.19 -9.78
CA ILE A 138 -12.64 7.39 -9.12
C ILE A 138 -12.17 6.30 -10.08
N PHE A 139 -10.85 6.10 -10.13
CA PHE A 139 -10.18 5.00 -10.83
C PHE A 139 -9.37 4.20 -9.84
N THR A 140 -9.39 2.87 -9.95
CA THR A 140 -8.69 1.96 -9.04
C THR A 140 -7.60 1.18 -9.77
N TYR A 141 -6.48 0.95 -9.08
CA TYR A 141 -5.31 0.26 -9.62
C TYR A 141 -4.74 -0.70 -8.59
N ASN A 142 -4.71 -1.98 -8.94
CA ASN A 142 -4.18 -3.03 -8.07
C ASN A 142 -2.75 -3.38 -8.44
N GLY A 143 -1.91 -3.54 -7.41
CA GLY A 143 -0.56 -4.07 -7.51
C GLY A 143 -0.34 -5.15 -6.47
N GLU A 144 0.37 -6.19 -6.85
CA GLU A 144 0.76 -7.24 -5.92
C GLU A 144 2.18 -7.73 -6.21
N ILE A 145 2.85 -8.19 -5.17
CA ILE A 145 4.14 -8.85 -5.24
C ILE A 145 4.02 -10.18 -4.52
N GLN A 146 4.32 -11.25 -5.24
CA GLN A 146 4.39 -12.59 -4.68
C GLN A 146 5.72 -12.77 -3.92
N GLY A 147 5.71 -13.64 -2.91
CA GLY A 147 6.89 -13.92 -2.11
C GLY A 147 6.59 -14.92 -1.00
N LYS A 148 7.36 -14.83 0.06
CA LYS A 148 7.22 -15.67 1.25
C LYS A 148 7.52 -14.90 2.51
N ILE A 149 6.91 -15.32 3.62
CA ILE A 149 7.29 -14.84 4.95
C ILE A 149 8.50 -15.61 5.47
N THR A 150 9.32 -14.94 6.30
CA THR A 150 10.52 -15.50 6.91
C THR A 150 10.57 -15.26 8.41
N TRP A 151 11.34 -16.05 9.14
CA TRP A 151 11.58 -15.87 10.56
C TRP A 151 13.03 -16.17 10.91
N PRO A 152 13.68 -15.37 11.76
CA PRO A 152 13.20 -14.10 12.33
C PRO A 152 13.08 -13.00 11.29
N PRO A 153 12.34 -11.90 11.57
CA PRO A 153 12.34 -10.69 10.74
C PRO A 153 13.74 -10.13 10.57
N LYS A 154 14.07 -9.58 9.41
CA LYS A 154 15.42 -9.09 9.07
C LYS A 154 15.38 -7.68 8.48
N GLY A 155 16.38 -6.87 8.85
CA GLY A 155 16.52 -5.49 8.37
C GLY A 155 15.63 -4.50 9.11
N ASN A 156 15.92 -3.21 8.91
CA ASN A 156 15.25 -2.10 9.58
C ASN A 156 14.67 -1.06 8.59
N ASN A 157 14.79 -1.32 7.29
CA ASN A 157 14.24 -0.44 6.26
C ASN A 157 12.74 -0.67 6.09
N GLY A 158 12.05 0.33 5.52
CA GLY A 158 10.63 0.25 5.27
C GLY A 158 9.77 0.35 6.53
N PHE A 159 8.61 -0.29 6.53
CA PHE A 159 7.65 -0.30 7.64
C PHE A 159 6.76 -1.55 7.61
N GLY A 160 6.02 -1.74 8.70
CA GLY A 160 5.02 -2.81 8.75
C GLY A 160 5.62 -4.21 8.71
N TYR A 161 5.24 -4.99 7.72
CA TYR A 161 5.72 -6.36 7.51
C TYR A 161 6.94 -6.45 6.58
N ASP A 162 7.57 -5.33 6.19
CA ASP A 162 8.74 -5.34 5.28
C ASP A 162 9.90 -6.23 5.78
N PRO A 163 10.27 -6.25 7.09
CA PRO A 163 11.30 -7.15 7.60
C PRO A 163 10.93 -8.64 7.59
N PHE A 164 9.68 -8.95 7.32
CA PHE A 164 9.13 -10.31 7.39
C PHE A 164 8.89 -10.93 6.01
N PHE A 165 9.01 -10.16 4.93
CA PHE A 165 8.63 -10.57 3.58
C PHE A 165 9.82 -10.57 2.61
N ILE A 166 10.04 -11.70 1.97
CA ILE A 166 11.03 -11.89 0.89
C ILE A 166 10.25 -12.00 -0.42
N PRO A 167 10.43 -11.06 -1.38
CA PRO A 167 9.82 -11.17 -2.71
C PRO A 167 10.26 -12.43 -3.46
N VAL A 168 9.44 -12.89 -4.40
CA VAL A 168 9.83 -13.97 -5.32
C VAL A 168 11.10 -13.58 -6.07
N ASP A 169 11.98 -14.56 -6.34
CA ASP A 169 13.27 -14.40 -7.00
C ASP A 169 14.29 -13.53 -6.25
N GLU A 170 13.98 -13.13 -4.99
CA GLU A 170 14.90 -12.39 -4.13
C GLU A 170 15.32 -13.23 -2.92
N THR A 171 16.44 -12.84 -2.30
CA THR A 171 16.99 -13.48 -1.09
C THR A 171 16.89 -12.62 0.16
N LEU A 172 16.70 -11.31 -0.03
CA LEU A 172 16.61 -10.31 1.02
C LEU A 172 15.15 -9.95 1.29
N THR A 173 14.84 -9.65 2.55
CA THR A 173 13.55 -9.05 2.90
C THR A 173 13.48 -7.60 2.43
N TYR A 174 12.27 -7.03 2.34
CA TYR A 174 12.13 -5.59 2.10
C TYR A 174 12.72 -4.74 3.24
N GLY A 175 12.88 -5.31 4.43
CA GLY A 175 13.59 -4.66 5.54
C GLY A 175 15.11 -4.60 5.37
N GLU A 176 15.69 -5.47 4.54
CA GLU A 176 17.13 -5.49 4.21
C GLU A 176 17.46 -4.70 2.94
N VAL A 177 16.49 -4.54 2.03
CA VAL A 177 16.68 -3.81 0.77
C VAL A 177 16.75 -2.31 1.01
N GLU A 178 17.62 -1.62 0.28
CA GLU A 178 17.67 -0.15 0.26
C GLU A 178 16.29 0.45 -0.03
N TYR A 179 15.90 1.45 0.78
CA TYR A 179 14.56 2.05 0.71
C TYR A 179 14.20 2.56 -0.68
N SER A 180 15.14 3.21 -1.36
CA SER A 180 14.96 3.72 -2.72
C SER A 180 14.64 2.60 -3.74
N LYS A 181 15.32 1.45 -3.64
CA LYS A 181 15.05 0.27 -4.47
C LYS A 181 13.69 -0.34 -4.13
N LYS A 182 13.39 -0.51 -2.83
CA LYS A 182 12.13 -1.08 -2.35
C LYS A 182 10.93 -0.32 -2.88
N VAL A 183 10.90 1.01 -2.73
CA VAL A 183 9.77 1.86 -3.17
C VAL A 183 9.50 1.76 -4.67
N LEU A 184 10.50 1.43 -5.49
CA LEU A 184 10.36 1.30 -6.94
C LEU A 184 9.98 -0.11 -7.42
N THR A 185 9.99 -1.10 -6.52
CA THR A 185 9.79 -2.52 -6.86
C THR A 185 8.65 -3.19 -6.09
N ASP A 186 8.10 -2.55 -5.09
CA ASP A 186 7.05 -3.11 -4.24
C ASP A 186 5.65 -3.10 -4.88
N HIS A 187 4.69 -3.65 -4.17
CA HIS A 187 3.28 -3.76 -4.56
C HIS A 187 2.63 -2.39 -4.87
N ARG A 188 2.97 -1.33 -4.10
CA ARG A 188 2.47 0.04 -4.33
C ARG A 188 3.05 0.62 -5.61
N SER A 189 4.33 0.38 -5.88
CA SER A 189 4.98 0.75 -7.13
C SER A 189 4.32 0.08 -8.34
N VAL A 190 3.95 -1.20 -8.23
CA VAL A 190 3.24 -1.93 -9.30
C VAL A 190 1.89 -1.27 -9.60
N ALA A 191 1.10 -0.97 -8.56
CA ALA A 191 -0.18 -0.27 -8.71
C ALA A 191 0.02 1.14 -9.30
N PHE A 192 1.02 1.88 -8.80
CA PHE A 192 1.35 3.23 -9.25
C PHE A 192 1.79 3.28 -10.72
N LYS A 193 2.59 2.31 -11.19
CA LYS A 193 2.99 2.23 -12.60
C LYS A 193 1.79 2.09 -13.53
N LYS A 194 0.76 1.32 -13.13
CA LYS A 194 -0.50 1.20 -13.88
C LYS A 194 -1.26 2.53 -13.92
N LEU A 195 -1.37 3.21 -12.78
CA LEU A 195 -1.99 4.53 -12.67
C LEU A 195 -1.23 5.55 -13.53
N ALA A 196 0.08 5.59 -13.41
CA ALA A 196 0.94 6.54 -14.11
C ALA A 196 0.83 6.42 -15.63
N LYS A 197 0.76 5.19 -16.15
CA LYS A 197 0.59 4.92 -17.58
C LYS A 197 -0.69 5.55 -18.15
N VAL A 198 -1.74 5.67 -17.33
CA VAL A 198 -3.06 6.20 -17.77
C VAL A 198 -3.18 7.71 -17.51
N HIS A 199 -2.71 8.18 -16.35
CA HIS A 199 -3.05 9.51 -15.85
C HIS A 199 -1.87 10.49 -15.81
N LEU A 200 -0.63 10.01 -15.90
CA LEU A 200 0.56 10.84 -15.85
C LEU A 200 1.24 10.87 -17.22
N LYS A 201 1.50 12.06 -17.76
CA LYS A 201 2.35 12.19 -18.94
C LYS A 201 3.80 11.94 -18.53
N ASN A 202 4.51 11.13 -19.29
CA ASN A 202 5.98 11.13 -19.23
C ASN A 202 6.45 12.48 -19.82
N ASN A 203 7.05 13.30 -18.98
CA ASN A 203 7.77 14.48 -19.44
C ASN A 203 9.10 14.07 -20.03
#